data_c7df80167bac14a94266417f48fc9a1c
#
_entry.id   c7df80167bac14a94266417f48fc9a1c
#
_cell.length_a   1.000
_cell.length_b   1.000
_cell.length_c   1.000
_cell.angle_alpha   90.00
_cell.angle_beta   90.00
_cell.angle_gamma   90.00
#
_symmetry.space_group_name_H-M   'P 1'
#
loop_
_entity.id
_entity.type
_entity.pdbx_description
1 polymer ?
#
loop_
_entity_poly.entity_id
_entity_poly.type
_entity_poly.pdbx_seq_one_letter_code
_entity_poly.pdbx_strand_id
1 'polypeptide(L)'
;MEILIISGLSGAGKSRAAICLEDGGYYIVDNLPAEMMVKFAEFCEAAGGRYDRLAFVYDVRAGEPFQRLTEAVDEIRAKGLRCRLLFLEADTKTIINRYKETRRSHPLCGDGCSIEDAVARERAMLEPVRSRADLVLDTSTFSTAKLRSTLLTMLGGGAGALHVTVLSFGFKNGLPPEADLVWDVRFLPNPYYVPELKGKTGLDEPVRDYVMNAGVTEEFWAKLTPVVDFLLPQYRQEGRTELVVAVGCTGGRHRSV
;
A
#
# COMPACT_ATOMS: atom_id res chain seq x y z
N MET A 1 -18.76 11.39 -5.39
CA MET A 1 -17.35 11.34 -5.82
C MET A 1 -16.48 12.08 -4.81
N GLU A 2 -15.32 11.52 -4.46
CA GLU A 2 -14.29 12.13 -3.60
C GLU A 2 -13.06 12.46 -4.44
N ILE A 3 -12.58 13.70 -4.34
CA ILE A 3 -11.39 14.17 -5.06
C ILE A 3 -10.30 14.53 -4.06
N LEU A 4 -9.11 14.00 -4.26
CA LEU A 4 -7.91 14.35 -3.52
C LEU A 4 -6.90 14.99 -4.47
N ILE A 5 -6.42 16.17 -4.13
CA ILE A 5 -5.30 16.78 -4.85
C ILE A 5 -4.06 16.67 -3.97
N ILE A 6 -3.01 16.08 -4.51
CA ILE A 6 -1.74 15.86 -3.82
C ILE A 6 -0.72 16.83 -4.38
N SER A 7 -0.24 17.73 -3.56
CA SER A 7 0.88 18.62 -3.87
C SER A 7 1.95 18.53 -2.79
N GLY A 8 3.04 19.26 -2.94
CA GLY A 8 4.10 19.30 -1.94
C GLY A 8 5.50 19.26 -2.54
N LEU A 9 6.50 19.29 -1.67
CA LEU A 9 7.89 19.39 -2.05
C LEU A 9 8.35 18.21 -2.90
N SER A 10 9.21 18.50 -3.84
CA SER A 10 9.92 17.48 -4.63
C SER A 10 10.78 16.63 -3.70
N GLY A 11 10.63 15.31 -3.77
CA GLY A 11 11.27 14.38 -2.82
C GLY A 11 10.48 14.14 -1.52
N ALA A 12 9.34 14.82 -1.29
CA ALA A 12 8.50 14.58 -0.12
C ALA A 12 7.64 13.30 -0.19
N GLY A 13 7.66 12.58 -1.33
CA GLY A 13 7.01 11.28 -1.42
C GLY A 13 5.70 11.26 -2.21
N LYS A 14 5.37 12.28 -3.01
CA LYS A 14 4.13 12.34 -3.82
C LYS A 14 3.88 11.07 -4.66
N SER A 15 4.90 10.59 -5.38
CA SER A 15 4.76 9.37 -6.20
C SER A 15 4.49 8.12 -5.36
N ARG A 16 5.06 8.03 -4.16
CA ARG A 16 4.76 6.93 -3.23
C ARG A 16 3.34 7.04 -2.68
N ALA A 17 2.91 8.26 -2.36
CA ALA A 17 1.53 8.51 -1.95
C ALA A 17 0.53 8.13 -3.04
N ALA A 18 0.83 8.46 -4.31
CA ALA A 18 0.00 8.07 -5.45
C ALA A 18 -0.18 6.55 -5.54
N ILE A 19 0.91 5.77 -5.48
CA ILE A 19 0.86 4.31 -5.47
C ILE A 19 0.01 3.78 -4.30
N CYS A 20 0.22 4.32 -3.09
CA CYS A 20 -0.56 3.91 -1.92
C CYS A 20 -2.07 4.18 -2.07
N LEU A 21 -2.43 5.27 -2.75
CA LEU A 21 -3.82 5.65 -3.01
C LEU A 21 -4.44 4.81 -4.12
N GLU A 22 -3.67 4.48 -5.16
CA GLU A 22 -4.10 3.56 -6.22
C GLU A 22 -4.47 2.19 -5.63
N ASP A 23 -3.61 1.64 -4.76
CA ASP A 23 -3.89 0.43 -3.98
C ASP A 23 -5.13 0.59 -3.05
N GLY A 24 -5.41 1.82 -2.61
CA GLY A 24 -6.59 2.20 -1.83
C GLY A 24 -7.85 2.44 -2.66
N GLY A 25 -7.82 2.19 -3.97
CA GLY A 25 -8.96 2.31 -4.89
C GLY A 25 -9.19 3.71 -5.44
N TYR A 26 -8.20 4.59 -5.39
CA TYR A 26 -8.25 5.88 -6.09
C TYR A 26 -7.82 5.72 -7.54
N TYR A 27 -8.52 6.40 -8.44
CA TYR A 27 -8.05 6.59 -9.81
C TYR A 27 -7.03 7.74 -9.82
N ILE A 28 -5.79 7.46 -10.19
CA ILE A 28 -4.69 8.42 -10.11
C ILE A 28 -4.50 9.11 -11.47
N VAL A 29 -4.41 10.43 -11.44
CA VAL A 29 -4.02 11.25 -12.60
C VAL A 29 -2.83 12.10 -12.19
N ASP A 30 -1.69 11.86 -12.81
CA ASP A 30 -0.44 12.55 -12.50
C ASP A 30 -0.13 13.64 -13.54
N ASN A 31 0.38 14.76 -13.06
CA ASN A 31 0.91 15.85 -13.87
C ASN A 31 -0.11 16.49 -14.84
N LEU A 32 -1.36 16.61 -14.42
CA LEU A 32 -2.40 17.29 -15.20
C LEU A 32 -2.38 18.80 -14.91
N PRO A 33 -2.47 19.69 -15.93
CA PRO A 33 -2.64 21.13 -15.73
C PRO A 33 -3.88 21.43 -14.87
N ALA A 34 -3.80 22.50 -14.05
CA ALA A 34 -4.85 22.83 -13.09
C ALA A 34 -6.23 23.03 -13.76
N GLU A 35 -6.27 23.71 -14.90
CA GLU A 35 -7.52 23.91 -15.67
C GLU A 35 -8.12 22.61 -16.18
N MET A 36 -7.27 21.63 -16.51
CA MET A 36 -7.72 20.31 -16.96
C MET A 36 -8.23 19.45 -15.82
N MET A 37 -7.76 19.66 -14.58
CA MET A 37 -8.28 18.95 -13.41
C MET A 37 -9.77 19.21 -13.21
N VAL A 38 -10.20 20.47 -13.38
CA VAL A 38 -11.62 20.86 -13.26
C VAL A 38 -12.47 20.13 -14.30
N LYS A 39 -12.05 20.18 -15.58
CA LYS A 39 -12.76 19.50 -16.67
C LYS A 39 -12.79 17.99 -16.52
N PHE A 40 -11.69 17.41 -16.03
CA PHE A 40 -11.64 15.96 -15.80
C PHE A 40 -12.51 15.54 -14.62
N ALA A 41 -12.59 16.36 -13.57
CA ALA A 41 -13.50 16.13 -12.44
C ALA A 41 -14.97 16.15 -12.89
N GLU A 42 -15.37 17.10 -13.75
CA GLU A 42 -16.71 17.14 -14.35
C GLU A 42 -17.00 15.90 -15.21
N PHE A 43 -16.04 15.51 -16.04
CA PHE A 43 -16.16 14.28 -16.84
C PHE A 43 -16.37 13.05 -15.97
N CYS A 44 -15.59 12.91 -14.90
CA CYS A 44 -15.70 11.78 -13.97
C CYS A 44 -17.05 11.76 -13.23
N GLU A 45 -17.55 12.94 -12.83
CA GLU A 45 -18.86 13.06 -12.21
C GLU A 45 -19.98 12.64 -13.16
N ALA A 46 -19.93 13.10 -14.41
CA ALA A 46 -20.90 12.75 -15.44
C ALA A 46 -20.87 11.25 -15.79
N ALA A 47 -19.72 10.58 -15.64
CA ALA A 47 -19.56 9.16 -15.93
C ALA A 47 -20.24 8.22 -14.90
N GLY A 48 -20.77 8.75 -13.79
CA GLY A 48 -21.60 8.07 -12.79
C GLY A 48 -21.01 6.80 -12.20
N GLY A 49 -20.41 6.89 -10.99
CA GLY A 49 -19.99 5.71 -10.19
C GLY A 49 -18.71 5.00 -10.66
N ARG A 50 -18.18 5.31 -11.84
CA ARG A 50 -16.94 4.71 -12.35
C ARG A 50 -15.68 5.26 -11.67
N TYR A 51 -15.75 6.50 -11.18
CA TYR A 51 -14.62 7.24 -10.60
C TYR A 51 -15.02 7.84 -9.23
N ASP A 52 -15.50 7.00 -8.31
CA ASP A 52 -15.96 7.46 -7.00
C ASP A 52 -14.84 8.10 -6.15
N ARG A 53 -13.59 7.68 -6.38
CA ARG A 53 -12.38 8.19 -5.75
C ARG A 53 -11.36 8.59 -6.79
N LEU A 54 -11.05 9.89 -6.87
CA LEU A 54 -10.14 10.46 -7.85
C LEU A 54 -8.98 11.16 -7.13
N ALA A 55 -7.75 10.94 -7.54
CA ALA A 55 -6.61 11.68 -7.00
C ALA A 55 -5.78 12.30 -8.12
N PHE A 56 -5.55 13.60 -8.02
CA PHE A 56 -4.62 14.34 -8.88
C PHE A 56 -3.29 14.53 -8.17
N VAL A 57 -2.19 14.28 -8.86
CA VAL A 57 -0.84 14.63 -8.38
C VAL A 57 -0.38 15.86 -9.14
N TYR A 58 -0.10 16.94 -8.39
CA TYR A 58 0.37 18.20 -8.94
C TYR A 58 1.80 18.50 -8.49
N ASP A 59 2.69 18.70 -9.45
CA ASP A 59 4.12 18.92 -9.22
C ASP A 59 4.55 20.30 -9.75
N VAL A 60 5.62 20.85 -9.17
CA VAL A 60 6.28 22.09 -9.64
C VAL A 60 6.66 22.06 -11.12
N ARG A 61 6.80 20.87 -11.69
CA ARG A 61 7.12 20.67 -13.11
C ARG A 61 6.00 21.04 -14.07
N ALA A 62 4.78 21.26 -13.58
CA ALA A 62 3.66 21.69 -14.42
C ALA A 62 3.92 23.06 -15.11
N GLY A 63 4.91 23.83 -14.63
CA GLY A 63 5.30 25.10 -15.25
C GLY A 63 4.27 26.22 -15.10
N GLU A 64 3.20 25.97 -14.37
CA GLU A 64 2.11 26.93 -14.12
C GLU A 64 2.28 27.65 -12.78
N PRO A 65 1.76 28.89 -12.64
CA PRO A 65 1.70 29.56 -11.35
C PRO A 65 0.87 28.72 -10.35
N PHE A 66 1.37 28.54 -9.13
CA PHE A 66 0.69 27.72 -8.09
C PHE A 66 -0.68 28.28 -7.67
N GLN A 67 -0.97 29.56 -7.94
CA GLN A 67 -2.31 30.13 -7.77
C GLN A 67 -3.36 29.36 -8.59
N ARG A 68 -3.00 28.86 -9.78
CA ARG A 68 -3.92 28.07 -10.61
C ARG A 68 -4.39 26.81 -9.92
N LEU A 69 -3.53 26.16 -9.16
CA LEU A 69 -3.92 24.98 -8.38
C LEU A 69 -4.98 25.32 -7.32
N THR A 70 -4.76 26.42 -6.58
CA THR A 70 -5.71 26.84 -5.54
C THR A 70 -7.03 27.32 -6.14
N GLU A 71 -7.00 28.00 -7.30
CA GLU A 71 -8.19 28.37 -8.06
C GLU A 71 -8.97 27.13 -8.52
N ALA A 72 -8.29 26.10 -9.04
CA ALA A 72 -8.91 24.85 -9.47
C ALA A 72 -9.55 24.11 -8.29
N VAL A 73 -8.91 24.08 -7.12
CA VAL A 73 -9.51 23.52 -5.89
C VAL A 73 -10.82 24.23 -5.55
N ASP A 74 -10.81 25.57 -5.57
CA ASP A 74 -12.00 26.37 -5.26
C ASP A 74 -13.11 26.16 -6.29
N GLU A 75 -12.76 26.08 -7.58
CA GLU A 75 -13.73 25.84 -8.66
C GLU A 75 -14.38 24.45 -8.53
N ILE A 76 -13.59 23.39 -8.26
CA ILE A 76 -14.10 22.05 -8.02
C ILE A 76 -15.07 22.05 -6.83
N ARG A 77 -14.72 22.72 -5.73
CA ARG A 77 -15.58 22.87 -4.54
C ARG A 77 -16.86 23.64 -4.83
N ALA A 78 -16.76 24.74 -5.61
CA ALA A 78 -17.92 25.55 -5.98
C ALA A 78 -18.95 24.75 -6.81
N LYS A 79 -18.53 23.69 -7.51
CA LYS A 79 -19.39 22.75 -8.23
C LYS A 79 -20.06 21.70 -7.30
N GLY A 80 -19.83 21.78 -5.97
CA GLY A 80 -20.40 20.86 -5.00
C GLY A 80 -19.64 19.53 -4.83
N LEU A 81 -18.48 19.38 -5.47
CA LEU A 81 -17.67 18.19 -5.38
C LEU A 81 -16.80 18.19 -4.10
N ARG A 82 -16.69 17.03 -3.45
CA ARG A 82 -15.81 16.88 -2.27
C ARG A 82 -14.36 16.87 -2.72
N CYS A 83 -13.65 18.00 -2.55
CA CYS A 83 -12.25 18.13 -2.91
C CYS A 83 -11.42 18.47 -1.68
N ARG A 84 -10.38 17.66 -1.41
CA ARG A 84 -9.38 17.91 -0.37
C ARG A 84 -8.01 18.12 -0.99
N LEU A 85 -7.24 19.05 -0.43
CA LEU A 85 -5.86 19.32 -0.81
C LEU A 85 -4.93 18.74 0.25
N LEU A 86 -4.12 17.75 -0.12
CA LEU A 86 -3.07 17.16 0.68
C LEU A 86 -1.72 17.73 0.28
N PHE A 87 -1.00 18.30 1.23
CA PHE A 87 0.35 18.81 1.03
C PHE A 87 1.38 17.91 1.71
N LEU A 88 2.31 17.39 0.93
CA LEU A 88 3.41 16.56 1.45
C LEU A 88 4.68 17.41 1.60
N GLU A 89 5.29 17.36 2.78
CA GLU A 89 6.56 17.99 3.05
C GLU A 89 7.55 17.03 3.71
N ALA A 90 8.81 17.42 3.73
CA ALA A 90 9.85 16.77 4.50
C ALA A 90 10.95 17.77 4.83
N ASP A 91 11.77 17.50 5.84
CA ASP A 91 12.93 18.34 6.14
C ASP A 91 13.96 18.30 4.99
N THR A 92 14.76 19.35 4.90
CA THR A 92 15.74 19.53 3.82
C THR A 92 16.77 18.39 3.80
N LYS A 93 17.20 17.90 4.95
CA LYS A 93 18.17 16.80 5.06
C LYS A 93 17.60 15.51 4.48
N THR A 94 16.36 15.19 4.80
CA THR A 94 15.66 14.02 4.28
C THR A 94 15.49 14.12 2.77
N ILE A 95 15.09 15.27 2.24
CA ILE A 95 14.96 15.49 0.79
C ILE A 95 16.31 15.28 0.10
N ILE A 96 17.39 15.90 0.60
CA ILE A 96 18.74 15.73 0.04
C ILE A 96 19.15 14.25 0.01
N ASN A 97 18.90 13.51 1.09
CA ASN A 97 19.24 12.10 1.15
C ASN A 97 18.46 11.28 0.11
N ARG A 98 17.15 11.51 -0.02
CA ARG A 98 16.31 10.83 -1.02
C ARG A 98 16.76 11.13 -2.46
N TYR A 99 17.21 12.34 -2.75
CA TYR A 99 17.78 12.68 -4.06
C TYR A 99 19.11 11.96 -4.32
N LYS A 100 19.97 11.84 -3.31
CA LYS A 100 21.23 11.08 -3.41
C LYS A 100 20.97 9.60 -3.68
N GLU A 101 20.01 9.00 -2.96
CA GLU A 101 19.63 7.59 -3.13
C GLU A 101 19.06 7.31 -4.53
N THR A 102 18.21 8.19 -5.04
CA THR A 102 17.58 8.02 -6.35
C THR A 102 18.43 8.48 -7.53
N ARG A 103 19.57 9.14 -7.29
CA ARG A 103 20.46 9.73 -8.30
C ARG A 103 19.72 10.65 -9.30
N ARG A 104 18.70 11.37 -8.84
CA ARG A 104 17.93 12.32 -9.64
C ARG A 104 18.36 13.75 -9.33
N SER A 105 18.18 14.67 -10.28
CA SER A 105 18.35 16.10 -10.05
C SER A 105 17.05 16.70 -9.54
N HIS A 106 17.16 17.70 -8.67
CA HIS A 106 16.00 18.45 -8.21
C HIS A 106 15.42 19.27 -9.37
N PRO A 107 14.07 19.35 -9.57
CA PRO A 107 13.47 20.04 -10.72
C PRO A 107 13.88 21.51 -10.86
N LEU A 108 14.12 22.19 -9.75
CA LEU A 108 14.53 23.60 -9.72
C LEU A 108 16.06 23.78 -9.64
N CYS A 109 16.83 22.71 -9.76
CA CYS A 109 18.29 22.76 -9.73
C CYS A 109 18.83 22.81 -11.16
N GLY A 110 19.28 23.99 -11.58
CA GLY A 110 20.08 24.20 -12.81
C GLY A 110 21.57 24.10 -12.51
N ASP A 111 22.41 24.42 -13.52
CA ASP A 111 23.86 24.41 -13.39
C ASP A 111 24.35 25.29 -12.23
N GLY A 112 25.15 24.72 -11.34
CA GLY A 112 25.74 25.43 -10.20
C GLY A 112 24.82 25.68 -9.00
N CYS A 113 23.60 25.12 -8.97
CA CYS A 113 22.68 25.23 -7.84
C CYS A 113 22.80 24.03 -6.89
N SER A 114 22.84 24.27 -5.59
CA SER A 114 22.76 23.19 -4.61
C SER A 114 21.32 22.67 -4.47
N ILE A 115 21.17 21.39 -4.09
CA ILE A 115 19.83 20.83 -3.79
C ILE A 115 19.18 21.59 -2.62
N GLU A 116 19.97 22.05 -1.66
CA GLU A 116 19.50 22.84 -0.51
C GLU A 116 18.85 24.15 -0.94
N ASP A 117 19.52 24.92 -1.84
CA ASP A 117 18.96 26.16 -2.37
C ASP A 117 17.71 25.92 -3.21
N ALA A 118 17.68 24.82 -3.97
CA ALA A 118 16.54 24.44 -4.78
C ALA A 118 15.32 24.09 -3.89
N VAL A 119 15.52 23.34 -2.81
CA VAL A 119 14.48 23.03 -1.81
C VAL A 119 13.99 24.28 -1.11
N ALA A 120 14.88 25.20 -0.71
CA ALA A 120 14.49 26.45 -0.08
C ALA A 120 13.61 27.31 -1.00
N ARG A 121 13.99 27.43 -2.28
CA ARG A 121 13.18 28.11 -3.30
C ARG A 121 11.83 27.44 -3.52
N GLU A 122 11.80 26.11 -3.67
CA GLU A 122 10.56 25.37 -3.86
C GLU A 122 9.61 25.57 -2.66
N ARG A 123 10.14 25.54 -1.44
CA ARG A 123 9.36 25.76 -0.21
C ARG A 123 8.72 27.15 -0.20
N ALA A 124 9.47 28.19 -0.57
CA ALA A 124 8.93 29.55 -0.67
C ALA A 124 7.86 29.66 -1.77
N MET A 125 8.05 29.03 -2.92
CA MET A 125 7.08 29.02 -4.03
C MET A 125 5.78 28.29 -3.66
N LEU A 126 5.87 27.21 -2.88
CA LEU A 126 4.73 26.37 -2.51
C LEU A 126 4.02 26.80 -1.22
N GLU A 127 4.53 27.80 -0.50
CA GLU A 127 3.90 28.28 0.74
C GLU A 127 2.43 28.71 0.57
N PRO A 128 2.01 29.38 -0.53
CA PRO A 128 0.60 29.67 -0.76
C PRO A 128 -0.28 28.42 -0.91
N VAL A 129 0.24 27.33 -1.46
CA VAL A 129 -0.47 26.06 -1.58
C VAL A 129 -0.52 25.35 -0.23
N ARG A 130 0.62 25.34 0.48
CA ARG A 130 0.73 24.73 1.82
C ARG A 130 -0.26 25.34 2.81
N SER A 131 -0.34 26.68 2.83
CA SER A 131 -1.23 27.41 3.75
C SER A 131 -2.73 27.17 3.49
N ARG A 132 -3.09 26.74 2.28
CA ARG A 132 -4.47 26.39 1.88
C ARG A 132 -4.78 24.92 1.90
N ALA A 133 -3.81 24.07 2.23
CA ALA A 133 -3.99 22.63 2.30
C ALA A 133 -4.93 22.25 3.46
N ASP A 134 -5.86 21.34 3.19
CA ASP A 134 -6.72 20.75 4.23
C ASP A 134 -5.93 19.79 5.13
N LEU A 135 -4.91 19.18 4.55
CA LEU A 135 -4.05 18.21 5.23
C LEU A 135 -2.60 18.52 4.87
N VAL A 136 -1.75 18.68 5.88
CA VAL A 136 -0.29 18.77 5.72
C VAL A 136 0.35 17.58 6.38
N LEU A 137 1.19 16.88 5.64
CA LEU A 137 1.84 15.65 6.11
C LEU A 137 3.36 15.77 5.99
N ASP A 138 4.04 15.83 7.14
CA ASP A 138 5.50 15.76 7.21
C ASP A 138 5.94 14.28 7.13
N THR A 139 6.65 13.97 6.07
CA THR A 139 7.14 12.62 5.78
C THR A 139 8.61 12.42 6.14
N SER A 140 9.23 13.32 6.89
CA SER A 140 10.67 13.32 7.20
C SER A 140 11.13 11.99 7.80
N THR A 141 10.34 11.43 8.72
CA THR A 141 10.66 10.19 9.43
C THR A 141 9.87 8.98 8.93
N PHE A 142 9.13 9.12 7.82
CA PHE A 142 8.25 8.07 7.37
C PHE A 142 8.97 7.01 6.54
N SER A 143 8.76 5.75 6.90
CA SER A 143 8.90 4.62 5.99
C SER A 143 7.75 4.60 4.97
N THR A 144 7.90 3.84 3.90
CA THR A 144 6.81 3.66 2.90
C THR A 144 5.55 3.07 3.56
N ALA A 145 5.72 2.11 4.47
CA ALA A 145 4.62 1.51 5.22
C ALA A 145 3.91 2.53 6.12
N LYS A 146 4.67 3.39 6.81
CA LYS A 146 4.11 4.46 7.64
C LYS A 146 3.33 5.48 6.81
N LEU A 147 3.87 5.89 5.65
CA LEU A 147 3.16 6.78 4.73
C LEU A 147 1.82 6.16 4.29
N ARG A 148 1.83 4.89 3.87
CA ARG A 148 0.64 4.16 3.47
C ARG A 148 -0.41 4.13 4.60
N SER A 149 -0.04 3.66 5.79
CA SER A 149 -0.96 3.53 6.92
C SER A 149 -1.55 4.88 7.31
N THR A 150 -0.74 5.95 7.32
CA THR A 150 -1.19 7.31 7.63
C THR A 150 -2.18 7.82 6.60
N LEU A 151 -1.88 7.68 5.30
CA LEU A 151 -2.78 8.11 4.21
C LEU A 151 -4.13 7.40 4.29
N LEU A 152 -4.13 6.07 4.43
CA LEU A 152 -5.37 5.29 4.51
C LEU A 152 -6.21 5.69 5.74
N THR A 153 -5.58 5.95 6.89
CA THR A 153 -6.27 6.41 8.10
C THR A 153 -6.87 7.81 7.91
N MET A 154 -6.10 8.77 7.36
CA MET A 154 -6.53 10.17 7.16
C MET A 154 -7.69 10.28 6.15
N LEU A 155 -7.76 9.40 5.19
CA LEU A 155 -8.77 9.42 4.12
C LEU A 155 -10.01 8.58 4.43
N GLY A 156 -10.12 8.07 5.67
CA GLY A 156 -11.29 7.28 6.09
C GLY A 156 -11.34 5.89 5.47
N GLY A 157 -10.31 5.51 4.72
CA GLY A 157 -10.07 4.13 4.35
C GLY A 157 -9.48 3.43 5.55
N GLY A 158 -10.24 2.59 6.22
CA GLY A 158 -9.67 1.66 7.21
C GLY A 158 -8.45 0.99 6.57
N ALA A 159 -7.39 0.73 7.36
CA ALA A 159 -6.24 -0.02 6.88
C ALA A 159 -6.74 -1.17 6.02
N GLY A 160 -6.35 -1.21 4.75
CA GLY A 160 -6.87 -2.16 3.77
C GLY A 160 -6.93 -3.56 4.39
N ALA A 161 -8.00 -4.29 4.19
CA ALA A 161 -8.12 -5.63 4.73
C ALA A 161 -6.90 -6.43 4.27
N LEU A 162 -6.12 -6.98 5.21
CA LEU A 162 -5.07 -7.92 4.88
C LEU A 162 -5.73 -9.18 4.30
N HIS A 163 -5.52 -9.44 3.03
CA HIS A 163 -5.97 -10.67 2.40
C HIS A 163 -4.99 -11.79 2.74
N VAL A 164 -5.47 -12.81 3.43
CA VAL A 164 -4.65 -13.96 3.82
C VAL A 164 -5.02 -15.15 2.94
N THR A 165 -4.06 -15.62 2.16
CA THR A 165 -4.19 -16.86 1.38
C THR A 165 -3.48 -17.98 2.10
N VAL A 166 -4.20 -19.09 2.38
CA VAL A 166 -3.60 -20.30 2.92
C VAL A 166 -3.41 -21.31 1.79
N LEU A 167 -2.18 -21.76 1.59
CA LEU A 167 -1.77 -22.65 0.50
C LEU A 167 -1.22 -23.97 1.04
N SER A 168 -1.75 -25.09 0.57
CA SER A 168 -1.16 -26.41 0.82
C SER A 168 -0.18 -26.79 -0.29
N PHE A 169 1.01 -27.30 0.08
CA PHE A 169 2.01 -27.72 -0.89
C PHE A 169 2.78 -28.98 -0.50
N GLY A 170 3.46 -29.56 -1.47
CA GLY A 170 4.35 -30.71 -1.27
C GLY A 170 5.81 -30.34 -1.44
N PHE A 171 6.65 -30.55 -0.41
CA PHE A 171 8.09 -30.26 -0.47
C PHE A 171 8.80 -30.94 -1.65
N LYS A 172 8.30 -32.09 -2.10
CA LYS A 172 8.82 -32.77 -3.31
C LYS A 172 8.73 -31.94 -4.59
N ASN A 173 7.83 -30.95 -4.63
CA ASN A 173 7.62 -30.09 -5.79
C ASN A 173 8.33 -28.73 -5.65
N GLY A 174 9.09 -28.51 -4.54
CA GLY A 174 9.69 -27.23 -4.21
C GLY A 174 8.81 -26.36 -3.33
N LEU A 175 9.38 -25.25 -2.85
CA LEU A 175 8.66 -24.23 -2.10
C LEU A 175 7.86 -23.35 -3.05
N PRO A 176 6.61 -22.95 -2.71
CA PRO A 176 5.89 -21.94 -3.47
C PRO A 176 6.65 -20.61 -3.45
N PRO A 177 6.98 -20.02 -4.60
CA PRO A 177 7.76 -18.78 -4.66
C PRO A 177 7.01 -17.57 -4.09
N GLU A 178 5.68 -17.63 -4.04
CA GLU A 178 4.80 -16.60 -3.51
C GLU A 178 4.62 -16.66 -1.98
N ALA A 179 5.13 -17.71 -1.31
CA ALA A 179 4.89 -17.90 0.13
C ALA A 179 5.68 -16.93 0.99
N ASP A 180 4.99 -16.16 1.85
CA ASP A 180 5.59 -15.30 2.88
C ASP A 180 5.95 -16.09 4.14
N LEU A 181 5.08 -17.01 4.54
CA LEU A 181 5.28 -17.91 5.69
C LEU A 181 5.18 -19.36 5.24
N VAL A 182 6.09 -20.19 5.70
CA VAL A 182 6.10 -21.62 5.40
C VAL A 182 6.11 -22.44 6.69
N TRP A 183 5.08 -23.30 6.85
CA TRP A 183 4.98 -24.23 7.95
C TRP A 183 5.22 -25.65 7.46
N ASP A 184 6.24 -26.30 8.01
CA ASP A 184 6.52 -27.71 7.72
C ASP A 184 5.77 -28.61 8.70
N VAL A 185 4.78 -29.35 8.19
CA VAL A 185 3.97 -30.28 8.98
C VAL A 185 4.32 -31.75 8.73
N ARG A 186 5.55 -32.05 8.25
CA ARG A 186 5.99 -33.45 7.99
C ARG A 186 6.15 -34.28 9.25
N PHE A 187 6.27 -33.65 10.41
CA PHE A 187 6.34 -34.29 11.71
C PHE A 187 4.99 -34.85 12.18
N LEU A 188 3.86 -34.40 11.61
CA LEU A 188 2.53 -34.93 11.92
C LEU A 188 2.38 -36.38 11.45
N PRO A 189 1.46 -37.18 12.06
CA PRO A 189 1.21 -38.55 11.67
C PRO A 189 0.96 -38.69 10.17
N ASN A 190 1.58 -39.69 9.57
CA ASN A 190 1.54 -39.83 8.12
C ASN A 190 0.50 -40.87 7.66
N PRO A 191 -0.65 -40.46 7.09
CA PRO A 191 -1.70 -41.34 6.62
C PRO A 191 -1.24 -42.34 5.53
N TYR A 192 -0.13 -42.02 4.84
CA TYR A 192 0.42 -42.92 3.81
C TYR A 192 0.78 -44.32 4.30
N TYR A 193 1.11 -44.45 5.59
CA TYR A 193 1.45 -45.76 6.19
C TYR A 193 0.23 -46.55 6.67
N VAL A 194 -0.97 -45.96 6.58
CA VAL A 194 -2.23 -46.65 6.91
C VAL A 194 -2.88 -47.10 5.59
N PRO A 195 -3.02 -48.41 5.30
CA PRO A 195 -3.48 -48.89 4.01
C PRO A 195 -4.80 -48.28 3.54
N GLU A 196 -5.76 -48.11 4.46
CA GLU A 196 -7.10 -47.59 4.20
C GLU A 196 -7.11 -46.08 3.91
N LEU A 197 -6.05 -45.35 4.31
CA LEU A 197 -5.92 -43.91 4.15
C LEU A 197 -4.98 -43.49 3.00
N LYS A 198 -4.09 -44.41 2.60
CA LYS A 198 -3.03 -44.16 1.62
C LYS A 198 -3.54 -43.56 0.29
N GLY A 199 -4.69 -44.02 -0.20
CA GLY A 199 -5.28 -43.62 -1.45
C GLY A 199 -6.11 -42.33 -1.37
N LYS A 200 -6.42 -41.88 -0.17
CA LYS A 200 -7.27 -40.70 0.11
C LYS A 200 -6.47 -39.42 0.19
N THR A 201 -7.12 -38.30 0.52
CA THR A 201 -6.54 -36.97 0.67
C THR A 201 -6.91 -36.35 2.02
N GLY A 202 -6.32 -35.22 2.40
CA GLY A 202 -6.68 -34.48 3.62
C GLY A 202 -8.11 -33.93 3.60
N LEU A 203 -8.75 -33.86 2.43
CA LEU A 203 -10.17 -33.49 2.30
C LEU A 203 -11.12 -34.66 2.72
N ASP A 204 -10.61 -35.88 2.75
CA ASP A 204 -11.39 -37.05 3.18
C ASP A 204 -11.44 -37.11 4.71
N GLU A 205 -12.63 -37.20 5.28
CA GLU A 205 -12.87 -37.21 6.73
C GLU A 205 -11.97 -38.18 7.51
N PRO A 206 -11.78 -39.46 7.10
CA PRO A 206 -10.91 -40.37 7.84
C PRO A 206 -9.44 -39.96 7.87
N VAL A 207 -8.95 -39.26 6.83
CA VAL A 207 -7.57 -38.72 6.79
C VAL A 207 -7.46 -37.49 7.69
N ARG A 208 -8.42 -36.59 7.59
CA ARG A 208 -8.51 -35.42 8.45
C ARG A 208 -8.51 -35.82 9.92
N ASP A 209 -9.39 -36.73 10.30
CA ASP A 209 -9.53 -37.18 11.70
C ASP A 209 -8.28 -37.89 12.21
N TYR A 210 -7.63 -38.68 11.37
CA TYR A 210 -6.37 -39.35 11.73
C TYR A 210 -5.24 -38.31 12.01
N VAL A 211 -5.17 -37.24 11.24
CA VAL A 211 -4.14 -36.21 11.41
C VAL A 211 -4.50 -35.24 12.53
N MET A 212 -5.74 -34.77 12.58
CA MET A 212 -6.16 -33.72 13.48
C MET A 212 -6.34 -34.18 14.93
N ASN A 213 -6.79 -35.43 15.16
CA ASN A 213 -7.01 -35.97 16.51
C ASN A 213 -5.72 -36.54 17.14
N ALA A 214 -4.57 -36.37 16.51
CA ALA A 214 -3.31 -36.75 17.10
C ALA A 214 -2.82 -35.69 18.10
N GLY A 215 -2.42 -36.10 19.30
CA GLY A 215 -2.00 -35.16 20.35
C GLY A 215 -0.88 -34.20 19.93
N VAL A 216 0.04 -34.63 19.05
CA VAL A 216 1.07 -33.76 18.48
C VAL A 216 0.48 -32.66 17.59
N THR A 217 -0.64 -32.94 16.92
CA THR A 217 -1.33 -31.93 16.09
C THR A 217 -2.03 -30.91 16.96
N GLU A 218 -2.71 -31.34 18.03
CA GLU A 218 -3.34 -30.46 19.01
C GLU A 218 -2.30 -29.54 19.66
N GLU A 219 -1.16 -30.08 20.07
CA GLU A 219 -0.06 -29.34 20.65
C GLU A 219 0.52 -28.32 19.66
N PHE A 220 0.68 -28.69 18.40
CA PHE A 220 1.15 -27.79 17.34
C PHE A 220 0.18 -26.63 17.12
N TRP A 221 -1.13 -26.91 17.02
CA TRP A 221 -2.15 -25.86 16.89
C TRP A 221 -2.17 -24.90 18.06
N ALA A 222 -2.05 -25.41 19.28
CA ALA A 222 -2.01 -24.59 20.48
C ALA A 222 -0.82 -23.60 20.50
N LYS A 223 0.26 -23.93 19.81
CA LYS A 223 1.44 -23.06 19.65
C LYS A 223 1.36 -22.18 18.42
N LEU A 224 0.86 -22.70 17.30
CA LEU A 224 0.80 -21.96 16.04
C LEU A 224 -0.23 -20.83 16.08
N THR A 225 -1.43 -21.07 16.61
CA THR A 225 -2.50 -20.08 16.64
C THR A 225 -2.08 -18.76 17.30
N PRO A 226 -1.48 -18.76 18.52
CA PRO A 226 -1.01 -17.52 19.13
C PRO A 226 0.07 -16.79 18.32
N VAL A 227 0.93 -17.54 17.60
CA VAL A 227 1.95 -16.94 16.74
C VAL A 227 1.29 -16.25 15.54
N VAL A 228 0.32 -16.89 14.89
CA VAL A 228 -0.42 -16.29 13.77
C VAL A 228 -1.21 -15.07 14.23
N ASP A 229 -1.92 -15.18 15.34
CA ASP A 229 -2.70 -14.07 15.94
C ASP A 229 -1.82 -12.86 16.27
N PHE A 230 -0.59 -13.10 16.71
CA PHE A 230 0.40 -12.04 16.92
C PHE A 230 0.90 -11.43 15.61
N LEU A 231 1.19 -12.25 14.60
CA LEU A 231 1.81 -11.80 13.35
C LEU A 231 0.83 -11.03 12.45
N LEU A 232 -0.43 -11.42 12.35
CA LEU A 232 -1.41 -10.79 11.45
C LEU A 232 -1.57 -9.27 11.69
N PRO A 233 -1.72 -8.77 12.93
CA PRO A 233 -1.73 -7.33 13.20
C PRO A 233 -0.42 -6.64 12.81
N GLN A 234 0.75 -7.30 12.98
CA GLN A 234 2.04 -6.72 12.62
C GLN A 234 2.18 -6.53 11.11
N TYR A 235 1.82 -7.55 10.32
CA TYR A 235 1.82 -7.43 8.85
C TYR A 235 0.84 -6.36 8.35
N ARG A 236 -0.33 -6.26 8.97
CA ARG A 236 -1.28 -5.19 8.67
C ARG A 236 -0.71 -3.81 9.00
N GLN A 237 -0.01 -3.67 10.12
CA GLN A 237 0.62 -2.41 10.54
C GLN A 237 1.80 -2.05 9.63
N GLU A 238 2.53 -3.04 9.11
CA GLU A 238 3.59 -2.86 8.09
C GLU A 238 3.02 -2.33 6.77
N GLY A 239 1.71 -2.47 6.55
CA GLY A 239 1.03 -2.00 5.35
C GLY A 239 0.89 -3.06 4.25
N ARG A 240 1.06 -4.35 4.57
CA ARG A 240 0.79 -5.43 3.62
C ARG A 240 -0.69 -5.52 3.32
N THR A 241 -1.01 -5.77 2.06
CA THR A 241 -2.37 -6.03 1.58
C THR A 241 -2.62 -7.51 1.36
N GLU A 242 -1.54 -8.28 1.16
CA GLU A 242 -1.58 -9.72 0.93
C GLU A 242 -0.57 -10.43 1.83
N LEU A 243 -0.93 -11.64 2.26
CA LEU A 243 -0.07 -12.54 3.01
C LEU A 243 -0.35 -13.97 2.54
N VAL A 244 0.66 -14.67 2.05
CA VAL A 244 0.55 -16.05 1.64
C VAL A 244 1.19 -16.97 2.70
N VAL A 245 0.38 -17.78 3.33
CA VAL A 245 0.78 -18.77 4.33
C VAL A 245 0.77 -20.15 3.71
N ALA A 246 1.94 -20.76 3.50
CA ALA A 246 2.07 -22.08 2.91
C ALA A 246 2.27 -23.16 3.97
N VAL A 247 1.45 -24.19 3.94
CA VAL A 247 1.57 -25.37 4.80
C VAL A 247 2.06 -26.55 3.97
N GLY A 248 3.21 -27.15 4.33
CA GLY A 248 3.87 -28.16 3.53
C GLY A 248 3.97 -29.52 4.18
N CYS A 249 3.60 -30.56 3.44
CA CYS A 249 3.99 -31.94 3.79
C CYS A 249 4.82 -32.55 2.65
N THR A 250 5.20 -33.81 2.72
CA THR A 250 6.05 -34.46 1.69
C THR A 250 5.44 -34.34 0.30
N GLY A 251 4.16 -34.70 0.15
CA GLY A 251 3.47 -34.75 -1.13
C GLY A 251 2.40 -33.68 -1.37
N GLY A 252 2.07 -32.85 -0.36
CA GLY A 252 1.01 -31.83 -0.47
C GLY A 252 -0.40 -32.42 -0.60
N ARG A 253 -0.63 -33.64 -0.05
CA ARG A 253 -1.88 -34.36 -0.30
C ARG A 253 -2.64 -34.76 0.97
N HIS A 254 -1.95 -34.97 2.10
CA HIS A 254 -2.56 -35.53 3.30
C HIS A 254 -2.51 -34.56 4.49
N ARG A 255 -1.30 -34.33 5.06
CA ARG A 255 -1.10 -33.59 6.32
C ARG A 255 -1.20 -32.08 6.20
N SER A 256 -1.04 -31.55 5.00
CA SER A 256 -1.07 -30.10 4.73
C SER A 256 -2.38 -29.59 4.10
N VAL A 257 -3.32 -30.49 3.90
CA VAL A 257 -4.61 -30.18 3.25
C VAL A 257 -5.71 -30.04 4.28
#